data_db2b273e6312fc5f6be5e6eeb31a2730
#
_entry.id   db2b273e6312fc5f6be5e6eeb31a2730
#
_cell.length_a   1.000
_cell.length_b   1.000
_cell.length_c   1.000
_cell.angle_alpha   90.00
_cell.angle_beta   90.00
_cell.angle_gamma   90.00
#
_symmetry.space_group_name_H-M   'P 1'
#
loop_
_entity.id
_entity.type
_entity.pdbx_description
1 polymer ?
#
loop_
_entity_poly.entity_id
_entity_poly.type
_entity_poly.pdbx_seq_one_letter_code
_entity_poly.pdbx_strand_id
1 'polypeptide(L)'
;MQNGGPAMKLAEEQWRRAAMLALRLWLLLLVTVAPRAPCAVAGEYVRDLEVSEGAPVGTRIGYIGDGASPDSGPPYLIIPVSSAVDADLHIDQTTGEIRTKVPLDRETRATYSLVAIPMSGDNVKVVVKVLDENDNAPTFPTSVMNIEFPENTPRDVKRTLHPAKDMDLDVYNTQRYNIISGNTNNAFRLSSHRERDGVLYLDLQINGFLDRETTAFYTLVIEALDGGTPPLRGEMTVNITIQDVNDNPPVFNQSRYFATVPENATIGTSVLQVIATDADAEENGQVGYSINRRQSDKDSMFHIDPSTGLISVNKPLDFEAKELHELVIVAKDHGLQPLETTAFVSIRVTDVNDNQPTINVIFLSEDATPKISESARPGDFVARLSVHDPDSKTDYSNINVTLSGGDGRFGLTTRDNIIYLVIVSLPLDREMKQNYTLNVEATDTGTPPLHAAKTIHLEVTDINDNAPEFDGPVYHANVMEVSDPGTSVLQVLATDKDEGNNSVITYSLANSPETHSGWFQIDPRSGLVTTREHVDCETDPVPRLTVVATDNGFPPLSSSAVVLVTIHDVNDNEPIFDQSFYNVTVAENETEGRCILKV
;
A
#
# COMPACT_ATOMS: atom_id res chain seq x y z
N MET A 1 16.81 -14.25 47.44
CA MET A 1 17.18 -15.66 47.68
C MET A 1 18.54 -15.86 47.05
N GLN A 2 19.58 -15.67 47.87
CA GLN A 2 20.44 -16.71 48.42
C GLN A 2 21.04 -17.61 47.33
N ASN A 3 22.35 -17.42 47.05
CA ASN A 3 23.47 -18.18 47.55
C ASN A 3 24.75 -17.76 46.84
N GLY A 4 25.60 -17.06 47.52
CA GLY A 4 27.01 -16.89 47.14
C GLY A 4 27.82 -18.05 47.77
N GLY A 5 28.45 -18.84 46.92
CA GLY A 5 29.19 -20.03 47.28
C GLY A 5 30.57 -19.77 47.91
N PRO A 6 31.20 -20.79 48.45
CA PRO A 6 32.29 -20.71 49.46
C PRO A 6 33.69 -20.36 48.91
N ALA A 7 33.84 -19.96 47.66
CA ALA A 7 35.17 -19.65 47.06
C ALA A 7 35.74 -18.28 47.46
N MET A 8 34.92 -17.37 47.96
CA MET A 8 35.38 -16.03 48.31
C MET A 8 35.96 -15.90 49.72
N LYS A 9 35.71 -16.86 50.61
CA LYS A 9 36.28 -16.90 51.99
C LYS A 9 37.68 -17.49 52.04
N LEU A 10 38.08 -18.32 51.11
CA LEU A 10 39.43 -18.89 51.05
C LEU A 10 40.50 -17.89 50.56
N ALA A 11 40.16 -16.95 49.72
CA ALA A 11 41.07 -15.95 49.17
C ALA A 11 41.48 -14.90 50.23
N GLU A 12 40.52 -14.51 51.07
CA GLU A 12 40.79 -13.51 52.15
C GLU A 12 41.68 -14.04 53.31
N GLU A 13 41.60 -15.32 53.58
CA GLU A 13 42.41 -15.95 54.60
C GLU A 13 43.87 -16.19 54.16
N GLN A 14 44.11 -16.43 52.88
CA GLN A 14 45.47 -16.55 52.32
C GLN A 14 46.18 -15.20 52.25
N TRP A 15 45.49 -14.10 52.01
CA TRP A 15 46.07 -12.74 51.99
C TRP A 15 46.51 -12.29 53.43
N ARG A 16 45.76 -12.64 54.46
CA ARG A 16 46.11 -12.30 55.86
C ARG A 16 47.30 -13.07 56.34
N ARG A 17 47.53 -14.31 55.88
CA ARG A 17 48.73 -15.12 56.26
C ARG A 17 49.99 -14.63 55.55
N ALA A 18 49.89 -14.17 54.30
CA ALA A 18 51.03 -13.60 53.56
C ALA A 18 51.48 -12.25 54.12
N ALA A 19 50.56 -11.39 54.56
CA ALA A 19 50.86 -10.08 55.14
C ALA A 19 51.50 -10.21 56.52
N MET A 20 51.18 -11.25 57.34
CA MET A 20 51.76 -11.45 58.63
C MET A 20 53.17 -12.09 58.58
N LEU A 21 53.49 -12.84 57.50
CA LEU A 21 54.84 -13.36 57.29
C LEU A 21 55.82 -12.27 56.82
N ALA A 22 55.35 -11.32 56.00
CA ALA A 22 56.19 -10.21 55.56
C ALA A 22 56.55 -9.23 56.71
N LEU A 23 55.65 -9.04 57.69
CA LEU A 23 55.87 -8.16 58.81
C LEU A 23 56.87 -8.79 59.85
N ARG A 24 56.94 -10.11 59.90
CA ARG A 24 57.90 -10.81 60.77
C ARG A 24 59.31 -10.88 60.21
N LEU A 25 59.50 -10.85 58.89
CA LEU A 25 60.84 -10.78 58.28
C LEU A 25 61.44 -9.36 58.33
N TRP A 26 60.61 -8.30 58.43
CA TRP A 26 61.10 -6.94 58.55
C TRP A 26 61.57 -6.56 59.95
N LEU A 27 61.08 -7.23 60.98
CA LEU A 27 61.52 -7.02 62.41
C LEU A 27 62.76 -7.79 62.78
N LEU A 28 63.26 -8.74 61.97
CA LEU A 28 64.46 -9.53 62.25
C LEU A 28 65.72 -8.98 61.58
N LEU A 29 65.66 -7.91 60.82
CA LEU A 29 66.79 -7.26 60.13
C LEU A 29 67.29 -5.99 60.85
N LEU A 30 66.76 -5.67 62.02
CA LEU A 30 67.08 -4.45 62.81
C LEU A 30 67.95 -4.66 64.05
N VAL A 31 68.61 -5.81 64.20
CA VAL A 31 69.54 -6.01 65.31
C VAL A 31 70.85 -6.60 64.76
N THR A 32 71.86 -5.84 64.80
CA THR A 32 73.31 -6.03 64.74
C THR A 32 74.01 -5.26 63.60
N VAL A 33 74.18 -3.94 63.77
CA VAL A 33 75.44 -3.29 63.40
C VAL A 33 75.79 -2.33 64.54
N ALA A 34 76.70 -2.69 65.35
CA ALA A 34 77.36 -1.81 66.31
C ALA A 34 78.15 -0.75 65.53
N PRO A 35 78.22 0.51 66.03
CA PRO A 35 78.98 1.52 65.36
C PRO A 35 80.46 1.27 65.50
N ARG A 36 81.16 0.89 64.44
CA ARG A 36 82.58 1.06 64.32
C ARG A 36 82.89 2.55 64.28
N ALA A 37 83.78 3.04 65.14
CA ALA A 37 84.25 4.38 65.10
C ALA A 37 84.74 4.81 63.71
N PRO A 38 84.46 6.02 63.29
CA PRO A 38 84.90 6.51 61.96
C PRO A 38 86.45 6.61 62.03
N CYS A 39 87.06 5.85 61.13
CA CYS A 39 88.38 6.25 60.67
C CYS A 39 88.21 7.63 60.06
N ALA A 40 88.95 8.63 60.49
CA ALA A 40 88.97 9.94 59.94
C ALA A 40 89.30 9.80 58.44
N VAL A 41 88.25 9.84 57.60
CA VAL A 41 88.40 10.14 56.18
C VAL A 41 88.77 11.63 56.11
N ALA A 42 89.89 11.92 55.51
CA ALA A 42 90.34 13.28 55.24
C ALA A 42 89.11 14.02 54.61
N GLY A 43 88.71 15.12 55.22
CA GLY A 43 87.55 15.89 54.80
C GLY A 43 87.78 16.39 53.40
N GLU A 44 86.97 15.86 52.46
CA GLU A 44 86.86 16.46 51.13
C GLU A 44 85.96 17.69 51.29
N TYR A 45 86.49 18.89 51.13
CA TYR A 45 85.69 20.13 51.13
C TYR A 45 85.03 20.29 49.78
N VAL A 46 83.67 20.39 49.72
CA VAL A 46 82.91 20.59 48.47
C VAL A 46 82.56 22.03 48.37
N ARG A 47 82.92 22.64 47.24
CA ARG A 47 82.62 24.00 46.90
C ARG A 47 81.59 23.99 45.77
N ASP A 48 80.34 24.41 46.02
CA ASP A 48 79.34 24.61 45.06
C ASP A 48 79.40 26.08 44.54
N LEU A 49 79.45 26.22 43.22
CA LEU A 49 79.40 27.49 42.54
C LEU A 49 78.25 27.45 41.49
N GLU A 50 77.68 28.61 41.19
CA GLU A 50 76.55 28.70 40.27
C GLU A 50 76.85 29.75 39.22
N VAL A 51 76.45 29.50 38.00
CA VAL A 51 76.63 30.45 36.92
C VAL A 51 75.46 30.31 35.97
N SER A 52 74.86 31.37 35.51
CA SER A 52 73.83 31.36 34.48
C SER A 52 74.44 30.95 33.14
N GLU A 53 73.75 30.13 32.36
CA GLU A 53 74.20 29.78 30.99
C GLU A 53 74.28 31.00 30.07
N GLY A 54 73.35 31.93 30.20
CA GLY A 54 73.38 33.18 29.46
C GLY A 54 74.50 34.14 29.87
N ALA A 55 75.36 33.74 30.83
CA ALA A 55 76.44 34.57 31.29
C ALA A 55 77.49 34.85 30.19
N PRO A 56 77.89 36.13 29.93
CA PRO A 56 78.87 36.45 28.91
C PRO A 56 80.21 35.75 29.13
N VAL A 57 80.94 35.49 28.06
CA VAL A 57 82.29 34.91 28.11
C VAL A 57 83.19 35.79 28.97
N GLY A 58 83.96 35.22 29.88
CA GLY A 58 84.82 35.91 30.85
C GLY A 58 84.16 36.28 32.17
N THR A 59 82.84 35.90 32.34
CA THR A 59 82.16 36.14 33.63
C THR A 59 82.80 35.36 34.70
N ARG A 60 83.07 35.96 35.86
CA ARG A 60 83.63 35.40 37.03
C ARG A 60 82.56 34.52 37.75
N ILE A 61 82.85 33.27 37.91
CA ILE A 61 81.97 32.29 38.60
C ILE A 61 82.20 32.29 40.11
N GLY A 62 83.47 32.27 40.52
CA GLY A 62 83.85 32.32 41.93
C GLY A 62 85.31 31.97 42.13
N TYR A 63 85.65 31.74 43.38
CA TYR A 63 86.96 31.35 43.75
C TYR A 63 86.93 29.93 44.43
N ILE A 64 87.96 29.10 44.18
CA ILE A 64 88.12 27.80 44.74
C ILE A 64 88.15 27.83 46.26
N GLY A 65 88.96 28.81 46.79
CA GLY A 65 89.24 28.92 48.22
C GLY A 65 88.19 29.58 49.10
N ASP A 66 87.12 30.12 48.50
CA ASP A 66 86.07 30.77 49.27
C ASP A 66 85.36 29.77 50.19
N GLY A 67 85.47 29.97 51.53
CA GLY A 67 84.87 29.05 52.53
C GLY A 67 85.60 27.76 52.73
N ALA A 68 86.75 27.56 52.07
CA ALA A 68 87.67 26.45 52.38
C ALA A 68 88.47 26.68 53.69
N SER A 69 89.08 25.61 54.19
CA SER A 69 89.98 25.70 55.36
C SER A 69 91.09 26.78 55.12
N PRO A 70 91.43 27.63 56.06
CA PRO A 70 92.45 28.63 55.93
C PRO A 70 93.78 28.18 55.34
N ASP A 71 94.07 26.85 55.56
CA ASP A 71 95.31 26.25 55.06
C ASP A 71 95.20 25.68 53.63
N SER A 72 94.03 25.77 53.01
CA SER A 72 93.71 25.32 51.62
C SER A 72 93.83 26.45 50.58
N GLY A 73 94.81 27.33 50.68
CA GLY A 73 94.98 28.42 49.77
C GLY A 73 95.78 28.12 48.48
N PRO A 74 95.77 29.03 47.53
CA PRO A 74 96.54 28.89 46.28
C PRO A 74 98.06 28.88 46.49
N PRO A 75 98.83 28.38 45.49
CA PRO A 75 98.38 27.88 44.19
C PRO A 75 97.79 26.48 44.23
N TYR A 76 96.92 26.16 43.26
CA TYR A 76 96.24 24.89 43.17
C TYR A 76 96.73 24.04 41.98
N LEU A 77 96.84 22.75 42.17
CA LEU A 77 96.92 21.79 41.09
C LEU A 77 95.48 21.40 40.72
N ILE A 78 95.04 21.69 39.51
CA ILE A 78 93.70 21.45 39.05
C ILE A 78 93.66 20.07 38.40
N ILE A 79 92.75 19.23 38.83
CA ILE A 79 92.41 17.93 38.21
C ILE A 79 90.96 17.99 37.70
N PRO A 80 90.73 18.23 36.38
CA PRO A 80 89.42 18.22 35.83
C PRO A 80 88.85 16.78 35.90
N VAL A 81 87.58 16.64 36.25
CA VAL A 81 86.85 15.36 36.20
C VAL A 81 86.45 15.00 34.77
N SER A 82 86.35 15.98 33.92
CA SER A 82 86.09 15.83 32.46
C SER A 82 86.90 16.80 31.64
N SER A 83 87.21 16.46 30.39
CA SER A 83 87.92 17.35 29.45
C SER A 83 87.15 18.67 29.13
N ALA A 84 85.86 18.68 29.41
CA ALA A 84 85.00 19.87 29.17
C ALA A 84 85.31 20.99 30.18
N VAL A 85 85.85 20.68 31.38
CA VAL A 85 86.25 21.72 32.35
C VAL A 85 87.30 22.64 31.75
N ASP A 86 88.31 22.08 31.12
CA ASP A 86 89.35 22.83 30.45
C ASP A 86 88.94 23.52 29.13
N ALA A 87 87.95 22.92 28.47
CA ALA A 87 87.45 23.48 27.26
C ALA A 87 86.57 24.73 27.50
N ASP A 88 85.68 24.64 28.50
CA ASP A 88 84.62 25.56 28.74
C ASP A 88 84.87 26.62 29.84
N LEU A 89 85.78 26.26 30.82
CA LEU A 89 86.12 27.12 31.94
C LEU A 89 87.60 27.55 31.88
N HIS A 90 87.86 28.72 32.34
CA HIS A 90 89.20 29.24 32.59
C HIS A 90 89.46 29.30 34.10
N ILE A 91 90.49 28.55 34.56
CA ILE A 91 90.79 28.42 35.96
C ILE A 91 92.21 28.97 36.16
N ASP A 92 92.35 30.01 36.92
CA ASP A 92 93.65 30.56 37.31
C ASP A 92 94.18 29.79 38.50
N GLN A 93 95.22 29.02 38.25
CA GLN A 93 95.87 28.16 39.31
C GLN A 93 96.52 28.98 40.41
N THR A 94 96.91 30.26 40.14
CA THR A 94 97.59 31.14 41.09
C THR A 94 96.67 31.93 41.99
N THR A 95 95.43 32.21 41.50
CA THR A 95 94.41 32.91 42.29
C THR A 95 93.25 32.09 42.69
N GLY A 96 93.03 30.97 42.04
CA GLY A 96 91.85 30.06 42.24
C GLY A 96 90.59 30.65 41.65
N GLU A 97 90.66 31.66 40.77
CA GLU A 97 89.53 32.23 40.14
C GLU A 97 89.04 31.39 38.98
N ILE A 98 87.72 31.15 38.92
CA ILE A 98 87.06 30.41 37.86
C ILE A 98 86.20 31.40 37.03
N ARG A 99 86.38 31.39 35.70
CA ARG A 99 85.63 32.23 34.72
C ARG A 99 85.08 31.36 33.60
N THR A 100 84.01 31.81 32.96
CA THR A 100 83.52 31.27 31.68
C THR A 100 84.52 31.51 30.56
N LYS A 101 84.83 30.49 29.75
CA LYS A 101 85.71 30.58 28.57
C LYS A 101 84.93 30.56 27.29
N VAL A 102 83.74 29.88 27.31
CA VAL A 102 82.77 29.83 26.20
C VAL A 102 81.39 30.16 26.77
N PRO A 103 80.41 30.50 25.93
CA PRO A 103 78.99 30.47 26.38
C PRO A 103 78.66 29.09 26.93
N LEU A 104 78.08 29.05 28.09
CA LEU A 104 77.64 27.80 28.69
C LEU A 104 76.23 27.45 28.20
N ASP A 105 75.88 26.21 28.19
CA ASP A 105 74.59 25.65 27.74
C ASP A 105 74.25 24.51 28.70
N ARG A 106 73.23 24.69 29.51
CA ARG A 106 72.81 23.75 30.55
C ARG A 106 72.25 22.46 29.92
N GLU A 107 71.56 22.57 28.78
CA GLU A 107 71.01 21.42 28.05
C GLU A 107 72.10 20.50 27.57
N THR A 108 73.21 21.06 27.15
CA THR A 108 74.41 20.30 26.79
C THR A 108 75.18 19.82 28.00
N ARG A 109 75.28 20.67 29.05
CA ARG A 109 76.01 20.32 30.26
C ARG A 109 75.56 21.11 31.50
N ALA A 110 74.83 20.45 32.39
CA ALA A 110 74.30 21.07 33.60
C ALA A 110 75.32 21.29 34.73
N THR A 111 76.46 20.58 34.69
CA THR A 111 77.46 20.65 35.79
C THR A 111 78.88 20.41 35.30
N TYR A 112 79.82 21.15 35.88
CA TYR A 112 81.23 20.92 35.75
C TYR A 112 81.79 20.57 37.10
N SER A 113 82.69 19.54 37.21
CA SER A 113 83.33 19.10 38.45
C SER A 113 84.80 19.01 38.25
N LEU A 114 85.56 19.55 39.23
CA LEU A 114 87.01 19.49 39.30
C LEU A 114 87.44 19.28 40.73
N VAL A 115 88.66 18.79 40.90
CA VAL A 115 89.33 18.70 42.19
C VAL A 115 90.56 19.61 42.19
N ALA A 116 90.59 20.57 43.09
CA ALA A 116 91.70 21.48 43.28
C ALA A 116 92.52 20.97 44.51
N ILE A 117 93.84 20.75 44.29
CA ILE A 117 94.75 20.26 45.30
C ILE A 117 95.67 21.47 45.67
N PRO A 118 95.52 22.03 46.89
CA PRO A 118 96.36 23.09 47.36
C PRO A 118 97.78 22.55 47.76
N MET A 119 98.76 23.43 47.86
CA MET A 119 100.11 23.01 48.38
C MET A 119 100.06 22.51 49.80
N SER A 120 99.11 22.95 50.58
CA SER A 120 98.85 22.50 51.95
C SER A 120 97.35 22.53 52.23
N GLY A 121 96.86 21.62 53.15
CA GLY A 121 95.47 21.52 53.54
C GLY A 121 94.72 20.48 52.76
N ASP A 122 93.38 20.47 52.89
CA ASP A 122 92.49 19.46 52.33
C ASP A 122 92.17 19.77 50.85
N ASN A 123 91.88 18.71 50.04
CA ASN A 123 91.46 18.84 48.66
C ASN A 123 90.11 19.53 48.60
N VAL A 124 89.93 20.39 47.60
CA VAL A 124 88.65 21.10 47.32
C VAL A 124 88.01 20.53 46.06
N LYS A 125 86.90 19.86 46.23
CA LYS A 125 86.07 19.47 45.13
C LYS A 125 85.16 20.64 44.76
N VAL A 126 85.32 21.16 43.58
CA VAL A 126 84.47 22.26 43.05
C VAL A 126 83.43 21.67 42.11
N VAL A 127 82.18 22.02 42.33
CA VAL A 127 81.10 21.73 41.46
C VAL A 127 80.51 23.04 40.99
N VAL A 128 80.59 23.30 39.68
CA VAL A 128 79.96 24.45 39.07
C VAL A 128 78.66 23.97 38.46
N LYS A 129 77.54 24.46 38.98
CA LYS A 129 76.21 24.25 38.43
C LYS A 129 75.85 25.33 37.42
N VAL A 130 75.43 24.96 36.24
CA VAL A 130 74.87 25.87 35.27
C VAL A 130 73.40 26.06 35.60
N LEU A 131 73.04 27.33 35.84
CA LEU A 131 71.65 27.73 36.07
C LEU A 131 70.95 27.91 34.76
N ASP A 132 69.75 27.42 34.71
CA ASP A 132 68.83 27.45 33.59
C ASP A 132 68.34 28.85 33.24
N GLU A 133 68.26 29.19 31.98
CA GLU A 133 67.59 30.36 31.46
C GLU A 133 66.48 29.93 30.51
N ASN A 134 65.55 30.83 30.17
CA ASN A 134 64.43 30.55 29.29
C ASN A 134 64.87 30.79 27.83
N ASP A 135 65.64 29.90 27.24
CA ASP A 135 66.15 30.03 25.88
C ASP A 135 65.65 28.94 24.91
N ASN A 136 65.01 27.89 25.44
CA ASN A 136 64.37 26.85 24.65
C ASN A 136 62.84 27.03 24.63
N ALA A 137 62.26 27.07 23.43
CA ALA A 137 60.80 27.10 23.29
C ALA A 137 60.21 25.67 23.35
N PRO A 138 59.05 25.51 23.96
CA PRO A 138 58.31 24.23 23.87
C PRO A 138 58.16 23.81 22.42
N THR A 139 58.50 22.57 22.06
CA THR A 139 58.41 22.02 20.72
C THR A 139 57.59 20.77 20.70
N PHE A 140 56.58 20.71 19.78
CA PHE A 140 55.80 19.53 19.55
C PHE A 140 56.54 18.55 18.62
N PRO A 141 56.47 17.22 18.87
CA PRO A 141 57.13 16.22 18.02
C PRO A 141 56.63 16.24 16.59
N THR A 142 55.36 16.69 16.35
CA THR A 142 54.75 16.86 15.06
C THR A 142 54.01 18.21 15.00
N SER A 143 54.11 18.91 13.88
CA SER A 143 53.38 20.16 13.70
C SER A 143 51.91 19.97 13.39
N VAL A 144 51.50 18.78 12.96
CA VAL A 144 50.11 18.43 12.61
C VAL A 144 49.78 17.04 13.18
N MET A 145 48.61 16.93 13.78
CA MET A 145 48.05 15.67 14.27
C MET A 145 46.62 15.52 13.73
N ASN A 146 46.27 14.33 13.25
CA ASN A 146 44.91 13.99 12.79
C ASN A 146 44.25 13.08 13.81
N ILE A 147 42.99 13.39 14.15
CA ILE A 147 42.18 12.64 15.11
C ILE A 147 40.78 12.46 14.54
N GLU A 148 40.14 11.37 14.87
CA GLU A 148 38.77 11.07 14.49
C GLU A 148 37.93 10.83 15.74
N PHE A 149 36.73 11.38 15.76
CA PHE A 149 35.71 11.09 16.75
C PHE A 149 34.41 10.73 16.04
N PRO A 150 33.76 9.64 16.40
CA PRO A 150 32.35 9.46 16.03
C PRO A 150 31.54 10.64 16.59
N GLU A 151 30.60 11.14 15.79
CA GLU A 151 29.61 12.07 16.35
C GLU A 151 28.86 11.39 17.49
N ASN A 152 28.06 12.10 18.23
CA ASN A 152 27.37 11.57 19.41
C ASN A 152 28.32 11.00 20.50
N THR A 153 29.65 11.15 20.33
CA THR A 153 30.58 10.74 21.39
C THR A 153 30.27 11.55 22.65
N PRO A 154 30.13 10.88 23.83
CA PRO A 154 29.79 11.54 25.06
C PRO A 154 30.80 12.62 25.46
N ARG A 155 30.34 13.64 26.18
CA ARG A 155 31.21 14.64 26.81
C ARG A 155 32.22 13.95 27.73
N ASP A 156 33.34 14.62 27.93
CA ASP A 156 34.44 14.18 28.80
C ASP A 156 35.27 13.00 28.26
N VAL A 157 34.95 12.46 27.09
CA VAL A 157 35.83 11.51 26.41
C VAL A 157 37.12 12.24 26.03
N LYS A 158 38.24 11.59 26.29
CA LYS A 158 39.59 12.14 26.12
C LYS A 158 40.36 11.41 25.02
N ARG A 159 41.23 12.16 24.36
CA ARG A 159 42.28 11.65 23.46
C ARG A 159 43.59 12.31 23.89
N THR A 160 44.57 11.48 24.22
CA THR A 160 45.90 11.99 24.56
C THR A 160 46.61 12.47 23.32
N LEU A 161 47.09 13.71 23.39
CA LEU A 161 47.89 14.36 22.35
C LEU A 161 49.39 14.18 22.68
N HIS A 162 50.23 14.40 21.69
CA HIS A 162 51.65 14.44 21.92
C HIS A 162 51.99 15.69 22.75
N PRO A 163 52.63 15.54 23.95
CA PRO A 163 53.03 16.71 24.73
C PRO A 163 54.16 17.47 24.03
N ALA A 164 54.21 18.75 24.24
CA ALA A 164 55.39 19.53 23.86
C ALA A 164 56.57 19.16 24.74
N LYS A 165 57.71 19.07 24.13
CA LYS A 165 59.02 18.91 24.83
C LYS A 165 59.67 20.27 24.95
N ASP A 166 60.11 20.54 26.15
CA ASP A 166 60.85 21.70 26.53
C ASP A 166 62.13 21.26 27.22
N MET A 167 63.25 21.83 26.85
CA MET A 167 64.54 21.41 27.39
C MET A 167 64.89 22.16 28.65
N ASP A 168 64.20 23.26 28.92
CA ASP A 168 64.41 24.05 30.12
C ASP A 168 63.81 23.36 31.35
N LEU A 169 64.21 23.80 32.53
CA LEU A 169 63.79 23.19 33.78
C LEU A 169 62.75 24.00 34.55
N ASP A 170 62.03 23.33 35.42
CA ASP A 170 61.14 23.93 36.43
C ASP A 170 60.14 24.94 35.82
N VAL A 171 60.33 26.22 36.13
CA VAL A 171 59.39 27.26 35.68
C VAL A 171 59.54 27.60 34.20
N TYR A 172 60.69 27.37 33.60
CA TYR A 172 60.96 27.62 32.18
C TYR A 172 60.49 26.49 31.27
N ASN A 173 60.24 25.28 31.83
CA ASN A 173 59.62 24.20 31.09
C ASN A 173 58.15 24.48 30.79
N THR A 174 57.55 23.77 29.85
CA THR A 174 56.13 23.88 29.47
C THR A 174 55.23 23.91 30.71
N GLN A 175 54.46 24.99 30.87
CA GLN A 175 53.57 25.17 32.04
C GLN A 175 52.08 25.01 31.68
N ARG A 176 51.68 25.35 30.45
CA ARG A 176 50.26 25.31 30.05
C ARG A 176 50.08 25.14 28.56
N TYR A 177 48.89 24.63 28.23
CA TYR A 177 48.41 24.51 26.87
C TYR A 177 47.11 25.34 26.70
N ASN A 178 46.96 26.00 25.56
CA ASN A 178 45.75 26.74 25.19
C ASN A 178 45.29 26.34 23.78
N ILE A 179 43.96 26.35 23.53
CA ILE A 179 43.45 26.35 22.17
C ILE A 179 43.30 27.80 21.73
N ILE A 180 44.09 28.21 20.78
CA ILE A 180 44.13 29.62 20.31
C ILE A 180 43.18 29.88 19.13
N SER A 181 42.81 28.84 18.36
CA SER A 181 41.88 28.99 17.25
C SER A 181 41.18 27.65 16.92
N GLY A 182 40.11 27.74 16.10
CA GLY A 182 39.42 26.60 15.51
C GLY A 182 38.38 25.87 16.40
N ASN A 183 38.26 26.24 17.67
CA ASN A 183 37.35 25.62 18.62
C ASN A 183 35.93 26.20 18.53
N THR A 184 35.25 25.94 17.41
CA THR A 184 33.89 26.41 17.18
C THR A 184 32.95 25.85 18.25
N ASN A 185 32.06 26.68 18.78
CA ASN A 185 31.07 26.33 19.81
C ASN A 185 31.67 25.72 21.10
N ASN A 186 32.97 25.95 21.37
CA ASN A 186 33.69 25.34 22.50
C ASN A 186 33.51 23.82 22.55
N ALA A 187 33.55 23.18 21.38
CA ALA A 187 33.34 21.73 21.24
C ALA A 187 34.40 20.91 22.00
N PHE A 188 35.60 21.48 22.18
CA PHE A 188 36.73 20.80 22.84
C PHE A 188 37.27 21.65 23.96
N ARG A 189 37.92 20.97 24.92
CA ARG A 189 38.73 21.58 25.97
C ARG A 189 40.02 20.80 26.17
N LEU A 190 41.04 21.44 26.69
CA LEU A 190 42.31 20.78 27.08
C LEU A 190 42.27 20.39 28.55
N SER A 191 42.83 19.23 28.87
CA SER A 191 43.13 18.78 30.21
C SER A 191 44.60 18.37 30.24
N SER A 192 45.38 18.94 31.14
CA SER A 192 46.80 18.57 31.28
C SER A 192 47.10 18.08 32.68
N HIS A 193 48.08 17.21 32.78
CA HIS A 193 48.58 16.67 34.06
C HIS A 193 50.09 16.46 33.93
N ARG A 194 50.81 16.74 35.01
CA ARG A 194 52.28 16.55 35.06
C ARG A 194 52.59 15.20 35.71
N GLU A 195 53.39 14.41 35.02
CA GLU A 195 53.88 13.16 35.55
C GLU A 195 55.24 13.29 36.25
N ARG A 196 55.76 12.16 36.79
CA ARG A 196 57.03 12.13 37.54
C ARG A 196 58.27 12.42 36.71
N ASP A 197 58.16 12.29 35.39
CA ASP A 197 59.21 12.65 34.41
C ASP A 197 59.34 14.13 34.16
N GLY A 198 58.46 14.92 34.78
CA GLY A 198 58.42 16.39 34.61
C GLY A 198 57.66 16.87 33.39
N VAL A 199 57.22 15.98 32.50
CA VAL A 199 56.50 16.31 31.29
C VAL A 199 55.04 16.66 31.60
N LEU A 200 54.56 17.74 31.02
CA LEU A 200 53.14 18.12 31.08
C LEU A 200 52.39 17.43 29.95
N TYR A 201 51.72 16.31 30.28
CA TYR A 201 50.91 15.56 29.35
C TYR A 201 49.62 16.31 29.02
N LEU A 202 49.11 16.10 27.80
CA LEU A 202 48.00 16.84 27.24
C LEU A 202 46.92 15.90 26.72
N ASP A 203 45.68 16.06 27.18
CA ASP A 203 44.50 15.40 26.66
C ASP A 203 43.56 16.44 26.00
N LEU A 204 43.12 16.11 24.82
CA LEU A 204 41.97 16.77 24.21
C LEU A 204 40.70 16.12 24.69
N GLN A 205 39.79 16.90 25.25
CA GLN A 205 38.54 16.42 25.82
C GLN A 205 37.35 17.03 25.13
N ILE A 206 36.33 16.21 24.84
CA ILE A 206 35.07 16.68 24.28
C ILE A 206 34.31 17.49 25.32
N ASN A 207 33.91 18.70 24.99
CA ASN A 207 33.19 19.63 25.87
C ASN A 207 31.77 19.94 25.37
N GLY A 208 31.56 19.95 24.04
CA GLY A 208 30.27 20.17 23.37
C GLY A 208 29.57 18.89 22.95
N PHE A 209 28.61 19.02 22.07
CA PHE A 209 28.07 17.94 21.26
C PHE A 209 28.82 17.95 19.94
N LEU A 210 29.16 16.78 19.47
CA LEU A 210 29.69 16.57 18.13
C LEU A 210 28.55 16.11 17.23
N ASP A 211 28.38 16.75 16.13
CA ASP A 211 27.30 16.59 15.17
C ASP A 211 27.91 16.89 13.79
N ARG A 212 28.05 15.86 12.98
CA ARG A 212 28.74 15.92 11.69
C ARG A 212 27.96 16.79 10.70
N GLU A 213 26.61 16.71 10.77
CA GLU A 213 25.72 17.48 9.89
C GLU A 213 25.86 18.99 10.11
N THR A 214 26.17 19.36 11.37
CA THR A 214 26.44 20.77 11.73
C THR A 214 27.89 21.14 11.50
N THR A 215 28.85 20.26 11.88
CA THR A 215 30.27 20.54 11.76
C THR A 215 31.08 19.25 11.57
N ALA A 216 31.42 18.93 10.34
CA ALA A 216 32.14 17.70 9.99
C ALA A 216 33.65 17.75 10.33
N PHE A 217 34.26 18.94 10.43
CA PHE A 217 35.69 19.10 10.61
C PHE A 217 36.01 20.27 11.57
N TYR A 218 37.04 20.05 12.42
CA TYR A 218 37.62 21.08 13.23
C TYR A 218 39.13 21.12 12.95
N THR A 219 39.71 22.30 12.95
CA THR A 219 41.16 22.53 12.85
C THR A 219 41.58 23.39 14.04
N LEU A 220 41.98 22.71 15.12
CA LEU A 220 42.41 23.37 16.34
C LEU A 220 43.87 23.74 16.23
N VAL A 221 44.24 24.96 16.65
CA VAL A 221 45.65 25.33 16.89
C VAL A 221 45.86 25.36 18.38
N ILE A 222 46.76 24.49 18.84
CA ILE A 222 47.14 24.35 20.26
C ILE A 222 48.50 24.97 20.46
N GLU A 223 48.57 25.92 21.39
CA GLU A 223 49.80 26.58 21.85
C GLU A 223 50.27 25.95 23.14
N ALA A 224 51.55 25.63 23.20
CA ALA A 224 52.26 25.29 24.43
C ALA A 224 53.03 26.55 24.87
N LEU A 225 52.97 26.86 26.16
CA LEU A 225 53.64 28.01 26.76
C LEU A 225 54.49 27.55 27.95
N ASP A 226 55.73 28.02 28.04
CA ASP A 226 56.55 27.92 29.25
C ASP A 226 56.12 28.96 30.30
N GLY A 227 56.88 29.07 31.40
CA GLY A 227 56.65 30.01 32.49
C GLY A 227 57.63 31.18 32.51
N GLY A 228 58.38 31.38 31.44
CA GLY A 228 59.36 32.47 31.35
C GLY A 228 58.70 33.87 31.22
N THR A 229 59.54 34.91 31.30
CA THR A 229 59.07 36.29 31.14
C THR A 229 60.01 37.05 30.20
N PRO A 230 59.65 37.22 28.92
CA PRO A 230 58.41 36.77 28.28
C PRO A 230 58.36 35.26 28.08
N PRO A 231 57.15 34.66 28.03
CA PRO A 231 57.05 33.23 27.78
C PRO A 231 57.37 32.91 26.29
N LEU A 232 58.08 31.83 26.06
CA LEU A 232 58.27 31.23 24.75
C LEU A 232 57.13 30.30 24.42
N ARG A 233 56.89 30.02 23.13
CA ARG A 233 55.75 29.27 22.67
C ARG A 233 56.08 28.30 21.56
N GLY A 234 55.34 27.18 21.53
CA GLY A 234 55.28 26.26 20.42
C GLY A 234 53.86 26.00 20.01
N GLU A 235 53.61 25.74 18.74
CA GLU A 235 52.27 25.53 18.19
C GLU A 235 52.16 24.15 17.52
N MET A 236 50.98 23.55 17.60
CA MET A 236 50.59 22.34 16.87
C MET A 236 49.16 22.47 16.34
N THR A 237 48.95 22.04 15.10
CA THR A 237 47.62 21.93 14.51
C THR A 237 47.02 20.55 14.72
N VAL A 238 45.81 20.48 15.24
CA VAL A 238 45.06 19.23 15.38
C VAL A 238 43.85 19.29 14.45
N ASN A 239 43.86 18.45 13.41
CA ASN A 239 42.73 18.24 12.52
C ASN A 239 41.85 17.16 13.10
N ILE A 240 40.59 17.47 13.28
CA ILE A 240 39.62 16.54 13.84
C ILE A 240 38.53 16.31 12.80
N THR A 241 38.34 15.06 12.40
CA THR A 241 37.25 14.59 11.56
C THR A 241 36.16 13.99 12.43
N ILE A 242 34.94 14.44 12.25
CA ILE A 242 33.77 13.84 12.89
C ILE A 242 33.28 12.70 12.00
N GLN A 243 33.30 11.49 12.51
CA GLN A 243 32.81 10.30 11.82
C GLN A 243 31.30 10.22 11.94
N ASP A 244 30.66 9.87 10.85
CA ASP A 244 29.23 9.68 10.73
C ASP A 244 28.71 8.52 11.61
N VAL A 245 27.53 8.71 12.17
CA VAL A 245 26.76 7.70 12.89
C VAL A 245 25.33 7.76 12.39
N ASN A 246 24.73 6.66 11.98
CA ASN A 246 23.37 6.59 11.48
C ASN A 246 22.35 7.04 12.53
N ASP A 247 22.14 8.33 12.69
CA ASP A 247 21.23 8.92 13.67
C ASP A 247 20.13 9.80 13.05
N ASN A 248 20.19 10.04 11.74
CA ASN A 248 19.19 10.76 10.99
C ASN A 248 18.36 9.78 10.15
N PRO A 249 17.02 9.70 10.33
CA PRO A 249 16.18 8.93 9.44
C PRO A 249 15.93 9.69 8.13
N PRO A 250 15.69 8.98 7.01
CA PRO A 250 15.29 9.62 5.76
C PRO A 250 14.05 10.49 5.94
N VAL A 251 14.01 11.67 5.33
CA VAL A 251 12.92 12.64 5.42
C VAL A 251 12.29 12.84 4.05
N PHE A 252 11.01 12.46 3.91
CA PHE A 252 10.26 12.73 2.68
C PHE A 252 10.01 14.23 2.52
N ASN A 253 10.12 14.73 1.28
CA ASN A 253 9.80 16.13 0.96
C ASN A 253 8.31 16.45 1.15
N GLN A 254 7.43 15.42 1.18
CA GLN A 254 6.00 15.52 1.48
C GLN A 254 5.57 14.30 2.29
N SER A 255 4.68 14.48 3.25
CA SER A 255 4.10 13.39 4.02
C SER A 255 2.98 12.64 3.26
N ARG A 256 2.40 13.29 2.24
CA ARG A 256 1.34 12.73 1.40
C ARG A 256 1.49 13.21 -0.04
N TYR A 257 1.38 12.26 -0.96
CA TYR A 257 1.44 12.47 -2.41
C TYR A 257 0.11 12.08 -3.04
N PHE A 258 -0.23 12.72 -4.15
CA PHE A 258 -1.44 12.44 -4.92
C PHE A 258 -1.07 12.28 -6.39
N ALA A 259 -1.69 11.30 -7.03
CA ALA A 259 -1.57 11.08 -8.46
C ALA A 259 -2.89 10.57 -9.04
N THR A 260 -3.02 10.71 -10.34
CA THR A 260 -4.11 10.12 -11.13
C THR A 260 -3.51 9.27 -12.24
N VAL A 261 -4.16 8.17 -12.56
CA VAL A 261 -3.75 7.27 -13.63
C VAL A 261 -5.00 6.69 -14.28
N PRO A 262 -5.11 6.65 -15.62
CA PRO A 262 -6.25 6.01 -16.27
C PRO A 262 -6.14 4.48 -16.13
N GLU A 263 -7.27 3.80 -16.00
CA GLU A 263 -7.26 2.34 -15.82
C GLU A 263 -6.65 1.58 -17.00
N ASN A 264 -6.81 2.09 -18.24
CA ASN A 264 -6.19 1.52 -19.42
C ASN A 264 -4.67 1.75 -19.50
N ALA A 265 -4.05 2.30 -18.43
CA ALA A 265 -2.61 2.48 -18.38
C ALA A 265 -1.89 1.13 -18.47
N THR A 266 -0.92 1.05 -19.38
CA THR A 266 -0.13 -0.17 -19.57
C THR A 266 0.78 -0.45 -18.38
N ILE A 267 1.07 -1.71 -18.13
CA ILE A 267 2.05 -2.12 -17.12
C ILE A 267 3.39 -1.43 -17.40
N GLY A 268 3.99 -0.85 -16.35
CA GLY A 268 5.22 -0.05 -16.44
C GLY A 268 4.97 1.45 -16.62
N THR A 269 3.72 1.90 -16.81
CA THR A 269 3.40 3.33 -16.85
C THR A 269 3.80 3.99 -15.54
N SER A 270 4.60 5.06 -15.63
CA SER A 270 5.02 5.86 -14.47
C SER A 270 3.84 6.67 -13.94
N VAL A 271 3.63 6.61 -12.63
CA VAL A 271 2.52 7.30 -11.96
C VAL A 271 3.01 8.56 -11.26
N LEU A 272 3.98 8.43 -10.36
CA LEU A 272 4.62 9.53 -9.66
C LEU A 272 5.97 9.08 -9.06
N GLN A 273 6.78 10.05 -8.65
CA GLN A 273 8.04 9.81 -7.93
C GLN A 273 7.95 10.39 -6.53
N VAL A 274 8.30 9.59 -5.52
CA VAL A 274 8.49 10.04 -4.15
C VAL A 274 9.98 10.33 -3.92
N ILE A 275 10.28 11.32 -3.10
CA ILE A 275 11.65 11.74 -2.82
C ILE A 275 11.81 11.90 -1.32
N ALA A 276 12.80 11.23 -0.78
CA ALA A 276 13.28 11.42 0.59
C ALA A 276 14.78 11.75 0.56
N THR A 277 15.23 12.53 1.51
CA THR A 277 16.64 12.89 1.72
C THR A 277 17.05 12.47 3.10
N ASP A 278 18.30 12.04 3.22
CA ASP A 278 18.93 11.70 4.47
C ASP A 278 20.14 12.64 4.69
N ALA A 279 20.39 13.02 5.94
CA ALA A 279 21.48 13.92 6.28
C ALA A 279 22.79 13.19 6.55
N ASP A 280 22.72 11.87 6.82
CA ASP A 280 23.88 11.05 7.10
C ASP A 280 24.78 10.89 5.87
N ALA A 281 25.97 10.34 6.06
CA ALA A 281 26.94 10.22 4.98
C ALA A 281 27.00 8.77 4.44
N GLU A 282 27.47 8.64 3.19
CA GLU A 282 27.77 7.37 2.54
C GLU A 282 26.56 6.39 2.57
N GLU A 283 26.74 5.19 3.11
CA GLU A 283 25.67 4.18 3.18
C GLU A 283 24.55 4.57 4.15
N ASN A 284 24.87 5.31 5.23
CA ASN A 284 23.88 5.78 6.18
C ASN A 284 22.90 6.78 5.54
N GLY A 285 23.40 7.63 4.62
CA GLY A 285 22.58 8.59 3.87
C GLY A 285 21.98 8.06 2.57
N GLN A 286 22.25 6.81 2.18
CA GLN A 286 21.71 6.22 0.97
C GLN A 286 20.29 5.71 1.19
N VAL A 287 19.30 6.37 0.59
CA VAL A 287 17.88 6.05 0.77
C VAL A 287 17.40 5.01 -0.23
N GLY A 288 16.79 3.95 0.30
CA GLY A 288 16.07 2.94 -0.48
C GLY A 288 14.56 3.01 -0.26
N TYR A 289 13.77 2.77 -1.31
CA TYR A 289 12.31 2.87 -1.28
C TYR A 289 11.63 1.51 -1.39
N SER A 290 10.52 1.34 -0.67
CA SER A 290 9.68 0.15 -0.78
C SER A 290 8.22 0.47 -0.46
N ILE A 291 7.30 -0.38 -0.97
CA ILE A 291 5.88 -0.32 -0.60
C ILE A 291 5.65 -1.26 0.59
N ASN A 292 5.02 -0.76 1.66
CA ASN A 292 4.64 -1.59 2.79
C ASN A 292 3.43 -2.49 2.41
N ARG A 293 3.73 -3.67 1.87
CA ARG A 293 2.72 -4.65 1.42
C ARG A 293 1.85 -5.23 2.53
N ARG A 294 2.24 -5.07 3.79
CA ARG A 294 1.42 -5.52 4.93
C ARG A 294 0.27 -4.57 5.21
N GLN A 295 0.48 -3.28 5.00
CA GLN A 295 -0.48 -2.22 5.28
C GLN A 295 -1.26 -1.77 4.04
N SER A 296 -0.65 -1.84 2.86
CA SER A 296 -1.21 -1.33 1.62
C SER A 296 -0.86 -2.22 0.42
N ASP A 297 -1.61 -2.08 -0.69
CA ASP A 297 -1.34 -2.71 -1.99
C ASP A 297 -1.00 -4.21 -1.91
N LYS A 298 -1.82 -4.97 -1.19
CA LYS A 298 -1.63 -6.42 -0.98
C LYS A 298 -1.58 -7.21 -2.29
N ASP A 299 -2.33 -6.73 -3.28
CA ASP A 299 -2.45 -7.36 -4.60
C ASP A 299 -1.29 -6.99 -5.52
N SER A 300 -0.39 -6.12 -5.08
CA SER A 300 0.76 -5.65 -5.84
C SER A 300 0.38 -4.99 -7.16
N MET A 301 -0.58 -4.07 -7.12
CA MET A 301 -1.03 -3.29 -8.27
C MET A 301 0.04 -2.31 -8.76
N PHE A 302 0.91 -1.85 -7.84
CA PHE A 302 1.97 -0.90 -8.14
C PHE A 302 3.34 -1.46 -7.80
N HIS A 303 4.35 -0.97 -8.50
CA HIS A 303 5.76 -1.21 -8.25
C HIS A 303 6.45 0.11 -7.92
N ILE A 304 7.41 0.09 -7.01
CA ILE A 304 8.30 1.21 -6.74
C ILE A 304 9.73 0.80 -7.07
N ASP A 305 10.44 1.65 -7.79
CA ASP A 305 11.87 1.48 -8.01
C ASP A 305 12.62 1.78 -6.70
N PRO A 306 13.41 0.82 -6.17
CA PRO A 306 14.03 0.97 -4.86
C PRO A 306 15.05 2.10 -4.77
N SER A 307 15.62 2.52 -5.89
CA SER A 307 16.68 3.54 -5.93
C SER A 307 16.17 4.93 -6.24
N THR A 308 15.16 5.03 -7.10
CA THR A 308 14.66 6.32 -7.59
C THR A 308 13.37 6.77 -6.93
N GLY A 309 12.65 5.86 -6.25
CA GLY A 309 11.34 6.16 -5.69
C GLY A 309 10.23 6.33 -6.73
N LEU A 310 10.45 5.91 -7.99
CA LEU A 310 9.48 5.97 -9.06
C LEU A 310 8.43 4.88 -8.90
N ILE A 311 7.17 5.28 -8.76
CA ILE A 311 6.02 4.38 -8.69
C ILE A 311 5.45 4.18 -10.07
N SER A 312 5.24 2.93 -10.47
CA SER A 312 4.70 2.53 -11.76
C SER A 312 3.59 1.49 -11.61
N VAL A 313 2.75 1.37 -12.61
CA VAL A 313 1.69 0.36 -12.71
C VAL A 313 2.34 -1.02 -12.87
N ASN A 314 1.94 -1.99 -12.04
CA ASN A 314 2.49 -3.36 -12.06
C ASN A 314 1.48 -4.40 -12.54
N LYS A 315 0.18 -4.11 -12.43
CA LYS A 315 -0.92 -4.96 -12.94
C LYS A 315 -1.97 -4.08 -13.59
N PRO A 316 -2.79 -4.64 -14.49
CA PRO A 316 -3.91 -3.92 -15.05
C PRO A 316 -4.78 -3.32 -13.95
N LEU A 317 -5.13 -2.07 -14.13
CA LEU A 317 -6.03 -1.35 -13.24
C LEU A 317 -7.48 -1.54 -13.73
N ASP A 318 -8.42 -1.35 -12.85
CA ASP A 318 -9.85 -1.53 -13.09
C ASP A 318 -10.57 -0.56 -12.14
N PHE A 319 -11.17 0.47 -12.71
CA PHE A 319 -11.84 1.54 -11.97
C PHE A 319 -13.06 1.01 -11.22
N GLU A 320 -13.84 0.11 -11.86
CA GLU A 320 -15.07 -0.46 -11.30
C GLU A 320 -14.76 -1.37 -10.11
N ALA A 321 -13.60 -2.03 -10.13
CA ALA A 321 -13.15 -2.81 -9.00
C ALA A 321 -12.59 -1.92 -7.88
N LYS A 322 -11.82 -0.88 -8.24
CA LYS A 322 -11.21 -0.02 -7.23
C LYS A 322 -10.75 1.35 -7.78
N GLU A 323 -11.51 2.39 -7.50
CA GLU A 323 -11.24 3.78 -7.88
C GLU A 323 -10.01 4.39 -7.18
N LEU A 324 -9.76 4.07 -5.90
CA LEU A 324 -8.73 4.71 -5.09
C LEU A 324 -7.77 3.68 -4.50
N HIS A 325 -6.48 3.85 -4.77
CA HIS A 325 -5.40 3.09 -4.16
C HIS A 325 -4.60 3.95 -3.20
N GLU A 326 -4.50 3.52 -1.97
CA GLU A 326 -3.65 4.13 -0.97
C GLU A 326 -2.43 3.25 -0.71
N LEU A 327 -1.24 3.82 -0.90
CA LEU A 327 0.03 3.15 -0.66
C LEU A 327 0.70 3.75 0.56
N VAL A 328 1.37 2.91 1.33
CA VAL A 328 2.29 3.30 2.38
C VAL A 328 3.69 3.02 1.86
N ILE A 329 4.44 4.08 1.62
CA ILE A 329 5.81 4.01 1.12
C ILE A 329 6.75 4.13 2.32
N VAL A 330 7.75 3.28 2.35
CA VAL A 330 8.83 3.29 3.33
C VAL A 330 10.09 3.78 2.63
N ALA A 331 10.71 4.81 3.16
CA ALA A 331 12.08 5.21 2.87
C ALA A 331 12.96 4.69 3.99
N LYS A 332 14.06 4.05 3.65
CA LYS A 332 14.96 3.39 4.58
C LYS A 332 16.39 3.60 4.12
N ASP A 333 17.28 3.97 5.05
CA ASP A 333 18.71 4.06 4.79
C ASP A 333 19.37 2.67 4.69
N HIS A 334 20.65 2.62 4.33
CA HIS A 334 21.45 1.42 4.21
C HIS A 334 22.48 1.23 5.34
N GLY A 335 22.34 2.00 6.43
CA GLY A 335 23.20 1.88 7.60
C GLY A 335 23.14 0.50 8.27
N LEU A 336 24.08 0.22 9.15
CA LEU A 336 24.15 -1.06 9.89
C LEU A 336 22.91 -1.31 10.77
N GLN A 337 22.33 -0.26 11.31
CA GLN A 337 21.04 -0.26 12.00
C GLN A 337 20.12 0.70 11.26
N PRO A 338 19.48 0.24 10.19
CA PRO A 338 18.77 1.12 9.31
C PRO A 338 17.60 1.83 9.99
N LEU A 339 17.48 3.11 9.78
CA LEU A 339 16.34 3.95 10.16
C LEU A 339 15.35 4.04 9.02
N GLU A 340 14.07 4.23 9.33
CA GLU A 340 13.02 4.28 8.32
C GLU A 340 11.95 5.30 8.64
N THR A 341 11.39 5.90 7.59
CA THR A 341 10.21 6.76 7.66
C THR A 341 9.18 6.36 6.63
N THR A 342 7.96 6.84 6.80
CA THR A 342 6.86 6.50 5.92
C THR A 342 6.17 7.72 5.35
N ALA A 343 5.71 7.62 4.09
CA ALA A 343 4.82 8.57 3.46
C ALA A 343 3.62 7.85 2.83
N PHE A 344 2.53 8.60 2.65
CA PHE A 344 1.31 8.09 2.04
C PHE A 344 1.19 8.56 0.60
N VAL A 345 0.76 7.66 -0.28
CA VAL A 345 0.49 7.97 -1.68
C VAL A 345 -0.93 7.56 -1.99
N SER A 346 -1.74 8.52 -2.42
CA SER A 346 -3.12 8.28 -2.87
C SER A 346 -3.14 8.36 -4.40
N ILE A 347 -3.42 7.23 -5.05
CA ILE A 347 -3.51 7.13 -6.51
C ILE A 347 -4.97 6.92 -6.87
N ARG A 348 -5.54 7.87 -7.58
CA ARG A 348 -6.88 7.77 -8.12
C ARG A 348 -6.83 7.21 -9.53
N VAL A 349 -7.54 6.12 -9.75
CA VAL A 349 -7.77 5.59 -11.08
C VAL A 349 -8.84 6.44 -11.75
N THR A 350 -8.63 6.83 -12.99
CA THR A 350 -9.64 7.52 -13.80
C THR A 350 -10.25 6.53 -14.75
N ASP A 351 -11.55 6.60 -14.83
CA ASP A 351 -12.42 5.78 -15.63
C ASP A 351 -12.18 5.98 -17.13
N VAL A 352 -12.33 4.91 -17.90
CA VAL A 352 -12.26 4.88 -19.36
C VAL A 352 -13.43 4.01 -19.83
N ASN A 353 -14.16 4.46 -20.85
CA ASN A 353 -15.30 3.73 -21.41
C ASN A 353 -14.88 2.38 -21.99
N ASP A 354 -14.82 1.35 -21.15
CA ASP A 354 -14.43 -0.02 -21.53
C ASP A 354 -15.46 -1.09 -21.18
N ASN A 355 -16.54 -0.71 -20.47
CA ASN A 355 -17.64 -1.57 -20.11
C ASN A 355 -18.86 -1.33 -21.01
N GLN A 356 -19.54 -2.40 -21.42
CA GLN A 356 -20.78 -2.30 -22.17
C GLN A 356 -21.97 -2.17 -21.22
N PRO A 357 -22.99 -1.38 -21.60
CA PRO A 357 -24.25 -1.36 -20.87
C PRO A 357 -24.84 -2.77 -20.71
N THR A 358 -25.42 -3.08 -19.58
CA THR A 358 -26.12 -4.34 -19.32
C THR A 358 -27.62 -4.14 -19.36
N ILE A 359 -28.36 -5.04 -20.05
CA ILE A 359 -29.82 -4.98 -20.18
C ILE A 359 -30.46 -6.14 -19.42
N ASN A 360 -31.15 -5.83 -18.33
CA ASN A 360 -31.94 -6.78 -17.57
C ASN A 360 -33.42 -6.63 -17.92
N VAL A 361 -34.07 -7.74 -18.33
CA VAL A 361 -35.48 -7.79 -18.73
C VAL A 361 -36.25 -8.56 -17.69
N ILE A 362 -37.34 -7.98 -17.21
CA ILE A 362 -38.30 -8.62 -16.31
C ILE A 362 -39.66 -8.52 -16.99
N PHE A 363 -40.26 -9.66 -17.35
CA PHE A 363 -41.60 -9.72 -17.91
C PHE A 363 -42.66 -9.47 -16.84
N LEU A 364 -43.72 -8.77 -17.20
CA LEU A 364 -44.79 -8.40 -16.27
C LEU A 364 -46.03 -9.29 -16.43
N SER A 365 -45.90 -10.42 -17.14
CA SER A 365 -46.87 -11.51 -17.14
C SER A 365 -46.95 -12.17 -15.76
N GLU A 366 -48.07 -12.88 -15.47
CA GLU A 366 -48.29 -13.50 -14.17
C GLU A 366 -47.21 -14.56 -13.77
N ASP A 367 -46.69 -15.27 -14.79
CA ASP A 367 -45.65 -16.28 -14.64
C ASP A 367 -44.23 -15.74 -14.93
N ALA A 368 -44.07 -14.43 -15.13
CA ALA A 368 -42.83 -13.79 -15.51
C ALA A 368 -42.18 -14.35 -16.80
N THR A 369 -42.99 -14.91 -17.71
CA THR A 369 -42.53 -15.38 -19.03
C THR A 369 -42.77 -14.31 -20.11
N PRO A 370 -42.13 -14.41 -21.30
CA PRO A 370 -42.27 -13.44 -22.37
C PRO A 370 -43.62 -13.60 -23.10
N LYS A 371 -44.72 -13.30 -22.43
CA LYS A 371 -46.11 -13.41 -22.94
C LYS A 371 -46.90 -12.17 -22.69
N ILE A 372 -47.85 -11.89 -23.59
CA ILE A 372 -48.81 -10.81 -23.48
C ILE A 372 -50.16 -11.28 -24.05
N SER A 373 -51.27 -10.95 -23.40
CA SER A 373 -52.60 -11.24 -23.94
C SER A 373 -52.89 -10.31 -25.11
N GLU A 374 -53.55 -10.83 -26.12
CA GLU A 374 -54.05 -10.00 -27.23
C GLU A 374 -55.11 -9.00 -26.79
N SER A 375 -55.81 -9.23 -25.65
CA SER A 375 -56.71 -8.23 -25.05
C SER A 375 -55.99 -7.01 -24.50
N ALA A 376 -54.63 -7.00 -24.49
CA ALA A 376 -53.86 -5.89 -23.98
C ALA A 376 -54.13 -4.60 -24.77
N ARG A 377 -54.31 -3.53 -24.03
CA ARG A 377 -54.66 -2.21 -24.62
C ARG A 377 -53.39 -1.38 -24.85
N PRO A 378 -53.44 -0.46 -25.79
CA PRO A 378 -52.37 0.54 -25.93
C PRO A 378 -52.09 1.23 -24.58
N GLY A 379 -50.84 1.17 -24.12
CA GLY A 379 -50.36 1.64 -22.82
C GLY A 379 -50.14 0.57 -21.78
N ASP A 380 -50.61 -0.67 -21.98
CA ASP A 380 -50.35 -1.79 -21.07
C ASP A 380 -48.88 -2.18 -21.11
N PHE A 381 -48.36 -2.61 -19.93
CA PHE A 381 -46.96 -2.92 -19.75
C PHE A 381 -46.67 -4.39 -20.07
N VAL A 382 -45.64 -4.60 -20.87
CA VAL A 382 -45.17 -5.93 -21.30
C VAL A 382 -44.00 -6.40 -20.47
N ALA A 383 -42.97 -5.55 -20.37
CA ALA A 383 -41.74 -5.84 -19.66
C ALA A 383 -41.13 -4.58 -19.05
N ARG A 384 -40.42 -4.77 -17.97
CA ARG A 384 -39.52 -3.79 -17.36
C ARG A 384 -38.10 -4.08 -17.79
N LEU A 385 -37.44 -3.07 -18.34
CA LEU A 385 -36.03 -3.10 -18.68
C LEU A 385 -35.29 -2.25 -17.66
N SER A 386 -34.27 -2.79 -16.99
CA SER A 386 -33.29 -2.00 -16.24
C SER A 386 -31.98 -2.04 -16.98
N VAL A 387 -31.45 -0.87 -17.27
CA VAL A 387 -30.18 -0.72 -17.98
C VAL A 387 -29.18 -0.13 -17.00
N HIS A 388 -28.01 -0.72 -16.92
CA HIS A 388 -26.95 -0.31 -16.04
C HIS A 388 -25.63 -0.40 -16.77
N ASP A 389 -24.84 0.65 -16.64
CA ASP A 389 -23.48 0.75 -17.09
C ASP A 389 -22.57 0.81 -15.87
N PRO A 390 -21.54 -0.05 -15.76
CA PRO A 390 -20.59 0.00 -14.65
C PRO A 390 -19.72 1.24 -14.66
N ASP A 391 -19.47 1.84 -15.85
CA ASP A 391 -18.62 3.00 -16.01
C ASP A 391 -19.13 4.21 -15.20
N SER A 392 -18.30 5.19 -14.99
CA SER A 392 -18.57 6.34 -14.13
C SER A 392 -19.83 7.10 -14.54
N LYS A 393 -20.68 7.40 -13.58
CA LYS A 393 -21.94 8.12 -13.78
C LYS A 393 -21.81 9.52 -14.40
N THR A 394 -20.65 10.11 -14.36
CA THR A 394 -20.46 11.50 -14.81
C THR A 394 -20.14 11.60 -16.29
N ASP A 395 -19.42 10.64 -16.84
CA ASP A 395 -18.84 10.75 -18.17
C ASP A 395 -19.46 9.78 -19.20
N TYR A 396 -19.85 8.56 -18.80
CA TYR A 396 -20.22 7.49 -19.72
C TYR A 396 -21.57 6.84 -19.44
N SER A 397 -22.17 7.05 -18.27
CA SER A 397 -23.38 6.36 -17.81
C SER A 397 -24.71 6.88 -18.41
N ASN A 398 -24.70 7.85 -19.30
CA ASN A 398 -25.89 8.24 -20.04
C ASN A 398 -26.14 7.22 -21.15
N ILE A 399 -27.14 6.35 -20.95
CA ILE A 399 -27.46 5.28 -21.87
C ILE A 399 -28.67 5.68 -22.73
N ASN A 400 -28.50 5.62 -24.02
CA ASN A 400 -29.59 5.74 -24.96
C ASN A 400 -30.14 4.34 -25.25
N VAL A 401 -31.45 4.15 -24.97
CA VAL A 401 -32.11 2.86 -25.20
C VAL A 401 -33.11 2.98 -26.30
N THR A 402 -33.00 2.11 -27.28
CA THR A 402 -33.91 2.03 -28.44
C THR A 402 -34.59 0.67 -28.49
N LEU A 403 -35.84 0.67 -29.02
CA LEU A 403 -36.61 -0.54 -29.27
C LEU A 403 -36.90 -0.61 -30.76
N SER A 404 -36.61 -1.74 -31.34
CA SER A 404 -36.91 -2.01 -32.75
C SER A 404 -37.58 -3.36 -32.93
N GLY A 405 -38.22 -3.60 -34.09
CA GLY A 405 -39.00 -4.81 -34.33
C GLY A 405 -40.45 -4.68 -33.83
N GLY A 406 -41.15 -5.80 -33.68
CA GLY A 406 -42.51 -5.88 -33.17
C GLY A 406 -43.54 -5.18 -34.06
N ASP A 407 -43.23 -4.92 -35.35
CA ASP A 407 -44.10 -4.31 -36.38
C ASP A 407 -44.74 -2.99 -35.91
N GLY A 408 -44.07 -2.24 -35.03
CA GLY A 408 -44.56 -0.99 -34.47
C GLY A 408 -45.70 -1.13 -33.46
N ARG A 409 -46.01 -2.36 -33.03
CA ARG A 409 -47.07 -2.62 -32.04
C ARG A 409 -46.60 -2.43 -30.60
N PHE A 410 -45.29 -2.27 -30.38
CA PHE A 410 -44.69 -2.05 -29.08
C PHE A 410 -43.91 -0.75 -29.05
N GLY A 411 -43.85 -0.12 -27.90
CA GLY A 411 -43.15 1.12 -27.67
C GLY A 411 -42.32 1.06 -26.38
N LEU A 412 -41.46 2.05 -26.20
CA LEU A 412 -40.63 2.20 -25.02
C LEU A 412 -40.99 3.50 -24.31
N THR A 413 -41.12 3.46 -22.99
CA THR A 413 -41.34 4.65 -22.17
C THR A 413 -40.42 4.60 -20.94
N THR A 414 -39.96 5.76 -20.47
CA THR A 414 -39.12 5.88 -19.26
C THR A 414 -39.47 7.16 -18.52
N ARG A 415 -39.11 7.21 -17.22
CA ARG A 415 -39.22 8.42 -16.39
C ARG A 415 -37.86 8.94 -15.93
N ASP A 416 -36.87 8.07 -15.85
CA ASP A 416 -35.55 8.35 -15.21
C ASP A 416 -34.35 7.94 -16.05
N ASN A 417 -34.58 7.44 -17.28
CA ASN A 417 -33.56 6.89 -18.19
C ASN A 417 -32.73 5.73 -17.60
N ILE A 418 -33.20 5.13 -16.51
CA ILE A 418 -32.59 3.95 -15.88
C ILE A 418 -33.52 2.76 -16.04
N ILE A 419 -34.83 3.00 -15.83
CA ILE A 419 -35.88 2.00 -15.94
C ILE A 419 -36.76 2.35 -17.16
N TYR A 420 -36.82 1.43 -18.06
CA TYR A 420 -37.65 1.52 -19.26
C TYR A 420 -38.78 0.50 -19.18
N LEU A 421 -39.94 0.86 -19.70
CA LEU A 421 -41.07 -0.01 -19.77
C LEU A 421 -41.41 -0.23 -21.24
N VAL A 422 -41.46 -1.49 -21.65
CA VAL A 422 -42.01 -1.90 -22.93
C VAL A 422 -43.53 -1.89 -22.80
N ILE A 423 -44.18 -1.15 -23.64
CA ILE A 423 -45.65 -0.98 -23.67
C ILE A 423 -46.23 -1.46 -24.98
N VAL A 424 -47.49 -1.86 -24.95
CA VAL A 424 -48.30 -2.06 -26.16
C VAL A 424 -48.62 -0.70 -26.76
N SER A 425 -48.33 -0.47 -28.03
CA SER A 425 -48.62 0.77 -28.77
C SER A 425 -49.86 0.64 -29.66
N LEU A 426 -50.07 -0.53 -30.26
CA LEU A 426 -51.21 -0.83 -31.12
C LEU A 426 -51.84 -2.14 -30.68
N PRO A 427 -53.16 -2.36 -30.90
CA PRO A 427 -53.85 -3.59 -30.55
C PRO A 427 -53.16 -4.82 -31.13
N LEU A 428 -53.13 -5.88 -30.35
CA LEU A 428 -52.60 -7.18 -30.74
C LEU A 428 -53.75 -8.03 -31.30
N ASP A 429 -53.43 -9.06 -32.08
CA ASP A 429 -54.35 -9.99 -32.70
C ASP A 429 -53.51 -11.25 -32.94
N ARG A 430 -53.79 -12.30 -32.16
CA ARG A 430 -53.01 -13.55 -32.17
C ARG A 430 -53.25 -14.30 -33.50
N GLU A 431 -54.48 -14.21 -34.05
CA GLU A 431 -54.85 -14.90 -35.27
C GLU A 431 -54.12 -14.29 -36.48
N MET A 432 -53.78 -13.00 -36.39
CA MET A 432 -52.90 -12.39 -37.38
C MET A 432 -51.42 -12.68 -37.12
N LYS A 433 -50.97 -12.61 -35.85
CA LYS A 433 -49.58 -12.84 -35.54
C LYS A 433 -49.36 -13.25 -34.08
N GLN A 434 -48.96 -14.49 -33.89
CA GLN A 434 -48.74 -15.12 -32.55
C GLN A 434 -47.45 -14.69 -31.88
N ASN A 435 -46.37 -14.42 -32.63
CA ASN A 435 -45.06 -14.18 -32.10
C ASN A 435 -44.44 -12.90 -32.62
N TYR A 436 -43.90 -12.10 -31.72
CA TYR A 436 -43.16 -10.90 -32.04
C TYR A 436 -41.73 -11.00 -31.59
N THR A 437 -40.79 -10.48 -32.36
CA THR A 437 -39.39 -10.32 -31.98
C THR A 437 -39.10 -8.85 -31.77
N LEU A 438 -38.69 -8.50 -30.56
CA LEU A 438 -38.30 -7.16 -30.17
C LEU A 438 -36.79 -7.14 -29.97
N ASN A 439 -36.10 -6.15 -30.51
CA ASN A 439 -34.69 -5.92 -30.26
C ASN A 439 -34.55 -4.64 -29.44
N VAL A 440 -34.02 -4.79 -28.24
CA VAL A 440 -33.63 -3.68 -27.35
C VAL A 440 -32.15 -3.43 -27.53
N GLU A 441 -31.77 -2.23 -27.83
CA GLU A 441 -30.39 -1.81 -27.99
C GLU A 441 -30.12 -0.66 -27.03
N ALA A 442 -29.05 -0.81 -26.22
CA ALA A 442 -28.57 0.19 -25.27
C ALA A 442 -27.19 0.65 -25.72
N THR A 443 -26.98 1.95 -25.82
CA THR A 443 -25.71 2.56 -26.23
C THR A 443 -25.35 3.64 -25.25
N ASP A 444 -24.11 3.58 -24.70
CA ASP A 444 -23.56 4.62 -23.82
C ASP A 444 -23.20 5.90 -24.59
N THR A 445 -22.73 6.91 -23.89
CA THR A 445 -22.28 8.18 -24.50
C THR A 445 -20.75 8.31 -24.49
N GLY A 446 -20.02 7.23 -24.26
CA GLY A 446 -18.56 7.20 -24.26
C GLY A 446 -17.94 7.43 -25.65
N THR A 447 -16.62 7.45 -25.69
CA THR A 447 -15.87 7.66 -26.94
C THR A 447 -14.73 6.65 -27.05
N PRO A 448 -14.85 5.61 -27.91
CA PRO A 448 -16.02 5.29 -28.75
C PRO A 448 -17.22 4.81 -27.93
N PRO A 449 -18.45 4.99 -28.39
CA PRO A 449 -19.63 4.46 -27.71
C PRO A 449 -19.66 2.93 -27.78
N LEU A 450 -19.97 2.30 -26.65
CA LEU A 450 -20.19 0.87 -26.56
C LEU A 450 -21.68 0.55 -26.54
N HIS A 451 -22.08 -0.62 -26.98
CA HIS A 451 -23.49 -0.99 -27.10
C HIS A 451 -23.71 -2.46 -26.71
N ALA A 452 -24.90 -2.69 -26.19
CA ALA A 452 -25.42 -4.02 -25.92
C ALA A 452 -26.79 -4.18 -26.57
N ALA A 453 -27.08 -5.36 -27.07
CA ALA A 453 -28.37 -5.70 -27.66
C ALA A 453 -28.99 -6.90 -26.97
N LYS A 454 -30.32 -6.87 -26.78
CA LYS A 454 -31.10 -7.95 -26.20
C LYS A 454 -32.31 -8.23 -27.09
N THR A 455 -32.39 -9.46 -27.60
CA THR A 455 -33.56 -9.92 -28.36
C THR A 455 -34.57 -10.56 -27.41
N ILE A 456 -35.84 -10.16 -27.57
CA ILE A 456 -36.97 -10.67 -26.80
C ILE A 456 -37.92 -11.34 -27.81
N HIS A 457 -38.24 -12.61 -27.60
CA HIS A 457 -39.28 -13.32 -28.31
C HIS A 457 -40.53 -13.29 -27.46
N LEU A 458 -41.55 -12.57 -27.90
CA LEU A 458 -42.80 -12.34 -27.18
C LEU A 458 -43.90 -13.15 -27.84
N GLU A 459 -44.60 -13.95 -27.08
CA GLU A 459 -45.76 -14.73 -27.46
C GLU A 459 -47.04 -13.99 -27.09
N VAL A 460 -47.97 -13.91 -28.04
CA VAL A 460 -49.32 -13.37 -27.78
C VAL A 460 -50.22 -14.51 -27.34
N THR A 461 -50.82 -14.37 -26.17
CA THR A 461 -51.74 -15.37 -25.63
C THR A 461 -53.16 -15.10 -26.06
N ASP A 462 -53.85 -16.19 -26.37
CA ASP A 462 -55.21 -16.24 -26.86
C ASP A 462 -56.24 -15.76 -25.83
N ILE A 463 -57.31 -15.15 -26.31
CA ILE A 463 -58.57 -14.96 -25.60
C ILE A 463 -59.71 -15.45 -26.48
N ASN A 464 -60.84 -15.73 -25.90
CA ASN A 464 -62.02 -16.19 -26.64
C ASN A 464 -62.75 -14.99 -27.27
N ASP A 465 -62.29 -14.54 -28.41
CA ASP A 465 -62.87 -13.38 -29.13
C ASP A 465 -63.40 -13.74 -30.55
N ASN A 466 -63.17 -14.95 -31.01
CA ASN A 466 -63.72 -15.47 -32.23
C ASN A 466 -64.82 -16.51 -31.94
N ALA A 467 -65.98 -16.35 -32.55
CA ALA A 467 -67.03 -17.37 -32.48
C ALA A 467 -66.83 -18.43 -33.57
N PRO A 468 -67.21 -19.69 -33.31
CA PRO A 468 -67.15 -20.70 -34.35
C PRO A 468 -67.86 -20.27 -35.67
N GLU A 469 -67.19 -20.44 -36.79
CA GLU A 469 -67.70 -20.09 -38.12
C GLU A 469 -68.03 -21.34 -38.91
N PHE A 470 -69.34 -21.49 -39.32
CA PHE A 470 -69.76 -22.57 -40.18
C PHE A 470 -69.30 -22.40 -41.61
N ASP A 471 -68.94 -23.51 -42.30
CA ASP A 471 -68.58 -23.49 -43.73
C ASP A 471 -69.63 -22.85 -44.63
N GLY A 472 -70.87 -22.83 -44.14
CA GLY A 472 -71.96 -22.18 -44.83
C GLY A 472 -73.15 -21.87 -43.92
N PRO A 473 -73.95 -20.79 -44.25
CA PRO A 473 -75.08 -20.38 -43.42
C PRO A 473 -76.30 -21.34 -43.54
N VAL A 474 -76.37 -22.14 -44.60
CA VAL A 474 -77.49 -23.08 -44.87
C VAL A 474 -76.94 -24.37 -45.45
N TYR A 475 -77.35 -25.49 -44.85
CA TYR A 475 -77.08 -26.83 -45.31
C TYR A 475 -78.34 -27.48 -45.86
N HIS A 476 -78.23 -28.35 -46.83
CA HIS A 476 -79.29 -29.12 -47.41
C HIS A 476 -79.04 -30.61 -47.26
N ALA A 477 -80.04 -31.30 -46.76
CA ALA A 477 -79.93 -32.74 -46.54
C ALA A 477 -81.20 -33.46 -47.02
N ASN A 478 -81.14 -34.74 -47.29
CA ASN A 478 -82.24 -35.57 -47.70
C ASN A 478 -82.33 -36.78 -46.80
N VAL A 479 -83.58 -37.20 -46.50
CA VAL A 479 -83.81 -38.41 -45.65
C VAL A 479 -85.13 -39.03 -46.14
N MET A 480 -85.23 -40.34 -46.12
CA MET A 480 -86.46 -41.08 -46.39
C MET A 480 -87.32 -41.11 -45.12
N GLU A 481 -88.62 -40.92 -45.19
CA GLU A 481 -89.52 -40.86 -44.03
C GLU A 481 -89.57 -42.18 -43.21
N VAL A 482 -89.34 -43.28 -43.78
CA VAL A 482 -89.29 -44.60 -43.13
C VAL A 482 -87.93 -44.94 -42.59
N SER A 483 -87.02 -43.95 -42.54
CA SER A 483 -85.67 -44.15 -42.02
C SER A 483 -85.72 -44.50 -40.53
N ASP A 484 -84.91 -45.48 -40.12
CA ASP A 484 -84.76 -45.87 -38.73
C ASP A 484 -84.11 -44.77 -37.89
N PRO A 485 -84.47 -44.66 -36.61
CA PRO A 485 -83.76 -43.80 -35.66
C PRO A 485 -82.25 -44.12 -35.65
N GLY A 486 -81.37 -43.05 -35.73
CA GLY A 486 -79.92 -43.18 -35.85
C GLY A 486 -79.40 -43.11 -37.28
N THR A 487 -80.32 -42.96 -38.30
CA THR A 487 -79.90 -42.75 -39.69
C THR A 487 -79.14 -41.39 -39.83
N SER A 488 -77.95 -41.47 -40.43
CA SER A 488 -77.12 -40.29 -40.70
C SER A 488 -77.82 -39.41 -41.75
N VAL A 489 -78.00 -38.12 -41.42
CA VAL A 489 -78.65 -37.12 -42.29
C VAL A 489 -77.59 -36.25 -43.01
N LEU A 490 -76.75 -35.62 -42.22
CA LEU A 490 -75.60 -34.87 -42.72
C LEU A 490 -74.63 -34.53 -41.58
N GLN A 491 -73.43 -34.13 -41.90
CA GLN A 491 -72.47 -33.58 -40.96
C GLN A 491 -72.28 -32.10 -41.22
N VAL A 492 -72.42 -31.25 -40.18
CA VAL A 492 -72.08 -29.85 -40.22
C VAL A 492 -70.66 -29.66 -39.72
N LEU A 493 -69.94 -28.69 -40.25
CA LEU A 493 -68.60 -28.37 -39.83
C LEU A 493 -68.51 -26.86 -39.54
N ALA A 494 -67.98 -26.55 -38.39
CA ALA A 494 -67.58 -25.17 -38.06
C ALA A 494 -66.11 -25.19 -37.65
N THR A 495 -65.44 -24.10 -37.88
CA THR A 495 -64.04 -23.87 -37.49
C THR A 495 -63.96 -22.68 -36.57
N ASP A 496 -63.05 -22.71 -35.64
CA ASP A 496 -62.77 -21.61 -34.75
C ASP A 496 -61.30 -21.21 -34.89
N LYS A 497 -60.99 -19.90 -34.83
CA LYS A 497 -59.65 -19.35 -35.02
C LYS A 497 -58.86 -19.27 -33.72
N ASP A 498 -59.57 -19.36 -32.60
CA ASP A 498 -58.94 -19.31 -31.26
C ASP A 498 -58.09 -20.54 -30.96
N GLU A 499 -57.45 -20.62 -29.81
CA GLU A 499 -56.54 -21.69 -29.48
C GLU A 499 -57.02 -22.49 -28.27
N GLY A 500 -56.60 -23.74 -28.21
CA GLY A 500 -56.83 -24.62 -27.06
C GLY A 500 -58.34 -24.85 -26.81
N ASN A 501 -58.83 -24.55 -25.61
CA ASN A 501 -60.23 -24.72 -25.24
C ASN A 501 -61.17 -23.76 -25.97
N ASN A 502 -60.65 -22.59 -26.33
CA ASN A 502 -61.46 -21.55 -27.02
C ASN A 502 -61.86 -22.02 -28.42
N SER A 503 -61.08 -22.90 -29.04
CA SER A 503 -61.40 -23.46 -30.39
C SER A 503 -62.10 -24.83 -30.34
N VAL A 504 -62.38 -25.37 -29.17
CA VAL A 504 -63.08 -26.66 -29.05
C VAL A 504 -64.56 -26.44 -29.20
N ILE A 505 -65.11 -26.86 -30.33
CA ILE A 505 -66.52 -26.62 -30.71
C ILE A 505 -67.40 -27.75 -30.17
N THR A 506 -68.54 -27.34 -29.63
CA THR A 506 -69.63 -28.24 -29.19
C THR A 506 -70.89 -27.89 -29.98
N TYR A 507 -71.43 -28.87 -30.69
CA TYR A 507 -72.63 -28.69 -31.51
C TYR A 507 -73.88 -29.02 -30.73
N SER A 508 -74.96 -28.28 -30.95
CA SER A 508 -76.29 -28.52 -30.38
C SER A 508 -77.39 -28.13 -31.35
N LEU A 509 -78.57 -28.65 -31.18
CA LEU A 509 -79.77 -28.22 -31.90
C LEU A 509 -80.56 -27.23 -31.05
N ALA A 510 -80.91 -26.09 -31.63
CA ALA A 510 -81.80 -25.14 -30.96
C ALA A 510 -83.22 -25.72 -30.88
N ASN A 511 -83.76 -25.75 -29.66
CA ASN A 511 -85.15 -26.20 -29.46
C ASN A 511 -86.10 -25.07 -29.98
N SER A 512 -86.77 -25.33 -31.09
CA SER A 512 -87.84 -24.46 -31.63
C SER A 512 -89.15 -25.21 -31.58
N PRO A 513 -90.17 -24.72 -30.90
CA PRO A 513 -91.50 -25.40 -30.88
C PRO A 513 -92.24 -25.37 -32.23
N GLU A 514 -91.74 -24.61 -33.15
CA GLU A 514 -92.37 -24.44 -34.50
C GLU A 514 -91.72 -25.29 -35.57
N THR A 515 -90.68 -26.04 -35.20
CA THR A 515 -89.99 -26.92 -36.13
C THR A 515 -89.93 -28.31 -35.53
N HIS A 516 -90.14 -29.38 -36.33
CA HIS A 516 -90.07 -30.78 -35.89
C HIS A 516 -88.60 -31.20 -35.57
N SER A 517 -87.82 -30.26 -34.93
CA SER A 517 -86.42 -30.50 -34.56
C SER A 517 -86.23 -31.66 -33.61
N GLY A 518 -87.29 -32.10 -32.86
CA GLY A 518 -87.29 -33.30 -31.99
C GLY A 518 -87.08 -34.61 -32.72
N TRP A 519 -87.32 -34.66 -34.04
CA TRP A 519 -87.07 -35.80 -34.90
C TRP A 519 -85.58 -36.10 -35.12
N PHE A 520 -84.70 -35.08 -34.83
CA PHE A 520 -83.29 -35.13 -35.10
C PHE A 520 -82.50 -34.97 -33.84
N GLN A 521 -81.28 -35.47 -33.84
CA GLN A 521 -80.23 -35.18 -32.83
C GLN A 521 -78.92 -34.89 -33.54
N ILE A 522 -78.02 -34.23 -32.83
CA ILE A 522 -76.68 -33.95 -33.31
C ILE A 522 -75.68 -34.51 -32.32
N ASP A 523 -74.64 -35.14 -32.85
CA ASP A 523 -73.49 -35.52 -31.98
C ASP A 523 -72.70 -34.22 -31.63
N PRO A 524 -72.49 -33.93 -30.31
CA PRO A 524 -71.91 -32.70 -29.85
C PRO A 524 -70.47 -32.47 -30.32
N ARG A 525 -69.75 -33.52 -30.68
CA ARG A 525 -68.35 -33.43 -31.08
C ARG A 525 -68.12 -33.44 -32.58
N SER A 526 -68.86 -34.34 -33.26
CA SER A 526 -68.64 -34.52 -34.71
C SER A 526 -69.52 -33.67 -35.56
N GLY A 527 -70.56 -33.03 -35.01
CA GLY A 527 -71.54 -32.26 -35.80
C GLY A 527 -72.41 -33.16 -36.71
N LEU A 528 -72.44 -34.47 -36.46
CA LEU A 528 -73.25 -35.41 -37.23
C LEU A 528 -74.71 -35.33 -36.79
N VAL A 529 -75.58 -34.92 -37.70
CA VAL A 529 -77.04 -34.92 -37.50
C VAL A 529 -77.59 -36.28 -37.91
N THR A 530 -78.36 -36.89 -37.02
CA THR A 530 -79.00 -38.18 -37.23
C THR A 530 -80.47 -38.10 -36.85
N THR A 531 -81.30 -39.01 -37.40
CA THR A 531 -82.71 -39.17 -36.98
C THR A 531 -82.76 -39.67 -35.55
N ARG A 532 -83.62 -39.13 -34.71
CA ARG A 532 -83.89 -39.57 -33.33
C ARG A 532 -85.18 -40.34 -33.24
N GLU A 533 -86.14 -39.94 -34.06
CA GLU A 533 -87.49 -40.53 -34.18
C GLU A 533 -87.82 -40.75 -35.66
N HIS A 534 -88.91 -41.43 -35.98
CA HIS A 534 -89.38 -41.56 -37.33
C HIS A 534 -89.82 -40.16 -37.82
N VAL A 535 -89.40 -39.80 -39.01
CA VAL A 535 -89.78 -38.58 -39.69
C VAL A 535 -90.97 -38.78 -40.61
N ASP A 536 -91.85 -37.84 -40.76
CA ASP A 536 -93.15 -37.96 -41.46
C ASP A 536 -93.25 -36.78 -42.47
N CYS A 537 -93.31 -37.15 -43.76
CA CYS A 537 -93.36 -36.22 -44.85
C CYS A 537 -94.74 -35.48 -44.95
N GLU A 538 -95.82 -36.14 -44.53
CA GLU A 538 -97.15 -35.56 -44.49
C GLU A 538 -97.29 -34.49 -43.40
N THR A 539 -96.51 -34.62 -42.31
CA THR A 539 -96.51 -33.64 -41.20
C THR A 539 -95.62 -32.44 -41.48
N ASP A 540 -94.42 -32.65 -42.02
CA ASP A 540 -93.52 -31.61 -42.37
C ASP A 540 -92.51 -32.09 -43.46
N PRO A 541 -92.71 -31.73 -44.76
CA PRO A 541 -91.87 -32.27 -45.84
C PRO A 541 -90.45 -31.65 -45.86
N VAL A 542 -90.24 -30.52 -45.20
CA VAL A 542 -88.93 -29.84 -45.18
C VAL A 542 -88.67 -29.21 -43.77
N PRO A 543 -88.46 -30.03 -42.77
CA PRO A 543 -88.15 -29.51 -41.44
C PRO A 543 -86.89 -28.73 -41.42
N ARG A 544 -86.94 -27.58 -40.72
CA ARG A 544 -85.87 -26.65 -40.58
C ARG A 544 -85.21 -26.80 -39.22
N LEU A 545 -83.92 -27.23 -39.18
CA LEU A 545 -83.15 -27.32 -37.98
C LEU A 545 -82.24 -26.11 -37.84
N THR A 546 -82.08 -25.58 -36.64
CA THR A 546 -81.08 -24.61 -36.34
C THR A 546 -79.99 -25.29 -35.52
N VAL A 547 -78.82 -25.42 -36.13
CA VAL A 547 -77.62 -25.97 -35.46
C VAL A 547 -76.85 -24.80 -34.85
N VAL A 548 -76.46 -24.94 -33.61
CA VAL A 548 -75.61 -24.00 -32.87
C VAL A 548 -74.28 -24.64 -32.62
N ALA A 549 -73.20 -23.98 -33.02
CA ALA A 549 -71.83 -24.27 -32.68
C ALA A 549 -71.41 -23.36 -31.55
N THR A 550 -70.95 -23.87 -30.45
CA THR A 550 -70.50 -23.12 -29.27
C THR A 550 -69.10 -23.57 -28.93
N ASP A 551 -68.16 -22.63 -28.76
CA ASP A 551 -66.80 -22.91 -28.24
C ASP A 551 -66.86 -23.29 -26.76
N ASN A 552 -65.72 -23.76 -26.23
CA ASN A 552 -65.55 -24.07 -24.81
C ASN A 552 -64.74 -23.00 -24.06
N GLY A 553 -64.67 -21.77 -24.63
CA GLY A 553 -64.00 -20.63 -24.03
C GLY A 553 -64.77 -19.99 -22.88
N PHE A 554 -64.23 -18.97 -22.33
CA PHE A 554 -64.88 -18.19 -21.25
C PHE A 554 -64.80 -16.68 -21.51
N PRO A 555 -65.93 -15.98 -21.70
CA PRO A 555 -67.29 -16.53 -21.86
C PRO A 555 -67.40 -17.32 -23.18
N PRO A 556 -68.27 -18.33 -23.30
CA PRO A 556 -68.40 -19.07 -24.53
C PRO A 556 -69.11 -18.21 -25.62
N LEU A 557 -68.59 -18.27 -26.82
CA LEU A 557 -69.17 -17.65 -27.99
C LEU A 557 -69.89 -18.70 -28.84
N SER A 558 -70.86 -18.30 -29.63
CA SER A 558 -71.62 -19.23 -30.48
C SER A 558 -72.09 -18.59 -31.77
N SER A 559 -72.21 -19.40 -32.79
CA SER A 559 -72.84 -19.07 -34.05
C SER A 559 -73.90 -20.13 -34.42
N SER A 560 -74.71 -19.84 -35.42
CA SER A 560 -75.75 -20.76 -35.84
C SER A 560 -75.86 -20.90 -37.36
N ALA A 561 -76.20 -22.09 -37.79
CA ALA A 561 -76.50 -22.38 -39.19
C ALA A 561 -77.87 -23.09 -39.33
N VAL A 562 -78.49 -22.99 -40.48
CA VAL A 562 -79.75 -23.62 -40.77
C VAL A 562 -79.51 -24.89 -41.59
N VAL A 563 -80.13 -25.99 -41.16
CA VAL A 563 -80.20 -27.22 -41.97
C VAL A 563 -81.64 -27.44 -42.45
N LEU A 564 -81.80 -27.46 -43.76
CA LEU A 564 -83.05 -27.81 -44.43
C LEU A 564 -82.98 -29.28 -44.79
N VAL A 565 -83.81 -30.07 -44.13
CA VAL A 565 -83.92 -31.55 -44.44
C VAL A 565 -85.11 -31.82 -45.29
N THR A 566 -84.90 -32.27 -46.50
CA THR A 566 -85.99 -32.68 -47.42
C THR A 566 -86.34 -34.13 -47.09
N ILE A 567 -87.58 -34.40 -46.64
CA ILE A 567 -88.06 -35.70 -46.40
C ILE A 567 -88.66 -36.27 -47.69
N HIS A 568 -88.17 -37.38 -48.15
CA HIS A 568 -88.67 -38.07 -49.31
C HIS A 568 -89.84 -38.95 -48.93
N ASP A 569 -90.96 -38.69 -49.53
CA ASP A 569 -92.26 -39.43 -49.41
C ASP A 569 -92.12 -40.91 -49.83
N VAL A 570 -92.64 -41.81 -49.03
CA VAL A 570 -92.77 -43.20 -49.29
C VAL A 570 -94.24 -43.55 -49.10
N ASN A 571 -94.89 -44.08 -50.09
CA ASN A 571 -96.28 -44.41 -50.05
C ASN A 571 -96.66 -45.38 -48.90
N ASP A 572 -96.82 -44.88 -47.70
CA ASP A 572 -97.15 -45.58 -46.49
C ASP A 572 -98.53 -45.26 -45.92
N ASN A 573 -99.25 -44.34 -46.56
CA ASN A 573 -100.61 -44.03 -46.17
C ASN A 573 -101.65 -44.69 -47.06
N GLU A 574 -102.46 -45.49 -46.42
CA GLU A 574 -103.58 -46.09 -47.14
C GLU A 574 -104.68 -45.09 -47.44
N PRO A 575 -105.28 -45.14 -48.67
CA PRO A 575 -106.42 -44.34 -48.94
C PRO A 575 -107.57 -44.56 -47.94
N ILE A 576 -107.98 -43.49 -47.32
CA ILE A 576 -109.05 -43.56 -46.33
C ILE A 576 -110.23 -42.81 -46.82
N PHE A 577 -111.34 -43.52 -46.85
CA PHE A 577 -112.60 -42.86 -47.16
C PHE A 577 -113.00 -41.93 -46.01
N ASP A 578 -113.48 -40.78 -46.31
CA ASP A 578 -113.97 -39.80 -45.31
C ASP A 578 -115.19 -40.29 -44.55
N GLN A 579 -115.91 -41.27 -45.18
CA GLN A 579 -117.04 -41.96 -44.57
C GLN A 579 -117.00 -43.45 -44.92
N SER A 580 -117.38 -44.36 -43.99
CA SER A 580 -117.50 -45.82 -44.20
C SER A 580 -118.72 -46.21 -44.99
N PHE A 581 -119.61 -45.34 -45.17
CA PHE A 581 -120.85 -45.57 -45.89
C PHE A 581 -121.40 -44.25 -46.56
N TYR A 582 -121.63 -44.31 -47.83
CA TYR A 582 -122.23 -43.25 -48.58
C TYR A 582 -123.70 -43.56 -48.99
N ASN A 583 -124.63 -42.70 -48.71
CA ASN A 583 -126.01 -42.93 -49.06
C ASN A 583 -126.42 -41.69 -49.97
N VAL A 584 -126.85 -42.06 -51.14
CA VAL A 584 -127.31 -41.04 -52.10
C VAL A 584 -128.65 -41.43 -52.72
N THR A 585 -129.55 -40.53 -52.88
CA THR A 585 -130.82 -40.75 -53.48
C THR A 585 -130.84 -40.21 -54.92
N VAL A 586 -131.22 -41.04 -55.91
CA VAL A 586 -131.23 -40.66 -57.34
C VAL A 586 -132.64 -40.70 -57.83
N ALA A 587 -133.11 -39.73 -58.56
CA ALA A 587 -134.44 -39.77 -59.20
C ALA A 587 -134.43 -40.69 -60.45
N GLU A 588 -135.49 -41.45 -60.71
CA GLU A 588 -135.60 -42.44 -61.81
C GLU A 588 -135.49 -41.84 -63.24
N ASN A 589 -135.59 -40.54 -63.36
CA ASN A 589 -135.50 -39.84 -64.64
C ASN A 589 -134.22 -39.01 -64.80
N GLU A 590 -133.16 -39.32 -64.01
CA GLU A 590 -131.88 -38.63 -64.21
C GLU A 590 -131.19 -39.02 -65.53
N THR A 591 -130.41 -38.05 -66.07
CA THR A 591 -129.73 -38.28 -67.31
C THR A 591 -128.42 -39.04 -67.16
N GLU A 592 -128.13 -39.90 -68.11
CA GLU A 592 -126.96 -40.75 -68.15
C GLU A 592 -125.68 -39.83 -68.10
N GLY A 593 -124.67 -40.25 -67.22
CA GLY A 593 -123.38 -39.54 -67.10
C GLY A 593 -123.32 -38.46 -66.01
N ARG A 594 -124.39 -38.23 -65.29
CA ARG A 594 -124.35 -37.27 -64.15
C ARG A 594 -123.61 -37.88 -62.98
N CYS A 595 -122.70 -37.02 -62.40
CA CYS A 595 -122.06 -37.35 -61.20
C CYS A 595 -123.06 -37.52 -60.04
N ILE A 596 -123.10 -38.71 -59.43
CA ILE A 596 -124.06 -39.04 -58.39
C ILE A 596 -123.51 -38.74 -57.01
N LEU A 597 -122.20 -39.00 -56.81
CA LEU A 597 -121.51 -38.79 -55.59
C LEU A 597 -120.02 -38.66 -55.88
N LYS A 598 -119.29 -37.89 -55.11
CA LYS A 598 -117.79 -37.84 -55.02
C LYS A 598 -117.37 -38.47 -53.68
N VAL A 599 -116.61 -39.50 -53.73
CA VAL A 599 -116.00 -40.19 -52.57
C VAL A 599 -114.57 -39.87 -52.48
#